data_62550c95343dbf8313754299ec785f43
#
_entry.id   62550c95343dbf8313754299ec785f43
#
_cell.length_a   1.000
_cell.length_b   1.000
_cell.length_c   1.000
_cell.angle_alpha   90.00
_cell.angle_beta   90.00
_cell.angle_gamma   90.00
#
_symmetry.space_group_name_H-M   'P 1'
#
loop_
_entity.id
_entity.type
_entity.pdbx_description
1 polymer ?
#
loop_
_entity_poly.entity_id
_entity_poly.type
_entity_poly.pdbx_seq_one_letter_code
_entity_poly.pdbx_strand_id
1 'polypeptide(L)'
;GRAADVDGAADQIVFEEIAAALGFAGNEVAMRRCAQAVPLTTIRTMPTPGPGETDPAYEAMLTAGGTSGGGERFPTRLAASGAFGGRERIRWALAGVRPSNHPRRRLAQVVAIARAWPDGGMEGAVREALRATAHTPRRAGPRLRSLVAPHASAGSRAGDVVVNVLLPLGRAVALRDGDVRAVEWVDAAFVAHTSLSGNAVIARVAGRVGGEPRQVARTAAAQQGLIAIWDGPCRPLRCDLCPLKSPDWSATLG
;
A
#
# COMPACT_ATOMS: atom_id res chain seq x y z
N GLY A 1 -13.31 -18.36 -20.94
CA GLY A 1 -13.65 -18.57 -19.52
C GLY A 1 -12.44 -18.60 -18.60
N ARG A 2 -11.41 -19.40 -18.90
CA ARG A 2 -10.23 -19.56 -18.01
C ARG A 2 -9.32 -18.33 -17.89
N ALA A 3 -9.11 -17.54 -18.94
CA ALA A 3 -8.26 -16.35 -18.88
C ALA A 3 -8.89 -15.25 -18.00
N ALA A 4 -10.18 -15.00 -18.14
CA ALA A 4 -10.90 -14.02 -17.33
C ALA A 4 -10.95 -14.37 -15.83
N ASP A 5 -10.92 -15.67 -15.49
CA ASP A 5 -10.88 -16.14 -14.10
C ASP A 5 -9.50 -15.94 -13.45
N VAL A 6 -8.43 -16.11 -14.22
CA VAL A 6 -7.04 -15.91 -13.72
C VAL A 6 -6.76 -14.42 -13.50
N ASP A 7 -7.20 -13.57 -14.41
CA ASP A 7 -7.03 -12.11 -14.29
C ASP A 7 -7.84 -11.56 -13.10
N GLY A 8 -9.04 -12.08 -12.85
CA GLY A 8 -9.84 -11.71 -11.69
C GLY A 8 -9.19 -12.10 -10.35
N ALA A 9 -8.52 -13.25 -10.29
CA ALA A 9 -7.80 -13.68 -9.10
C ALA A 9 -6.56 -12.83 -8.83
N ALA A 10 -5.82 -12.44 -9.86
CA ALA A 10 -4.66 -11.55 -9.73
C ALA A 10 -5.08 -10.15 -9.24
N ASP A 11 -6.12 -9.57 -9.82
CA ASP A 11 -6.67 -8.29 -9.39
C ASP A 11 -7.17 -8.32 -7.94
N GLN A 12 -7.78 -9.43 -7.50
CA GLN A 12 -8.20 -9.60 -6.11
C GLN A 12 -7.01 -9.55 -5.15
N ILE A 13 -5.90 -10.24 -5.47
CA ILE A 13 -4.68 -10.22 -4.66
C ILE A 13 -4.12 -8.79 -4.57
N VAL A 14 -4.04 -8.09 -5.69
CA VAL A 14 -3.55 -6.70 -5.72
C VAL A 14 -4.47 -5.78 -4.91
N PHE A 15 -5.77 -5.97 -4.98
CA PHE A 15 -6.75 -5.23 -4.19
C PHE A 15 -6.55 -5.43 -2.68
N GLU A 16 -6.32 -6.67 -2.24
CA GLU A 16 -6.03 -7.00 -0.84
C GLU A 16 -4.72 -6.35 -0.36
N GLU A 17 -3.67 -6.35 -1.18
CA GLU A 17 -2.40 -5.69 -0.85
C GLU A 17 -2.53 -4.17 -0.78
N ILE A 18 -3.32 -3.55 -1.66
CA ILE A 18 -3.64 -2.12 -1.60
C ILE A 18 -4.40 -1.82 -0.29
N ALA A 19 -5.39 -2.62 0.06
CA ALA A 19 -6.12 -2.46 1.31
C ALA A 19 -5.18 -2.59 2.51
N ALA A 20 -4.31 -3.58 2.55
CA ALA A 20 -3.31 -3.76 3.59
C ALA A 20 -2.37 -2.54 3.69
N ALA A 21 -1.82 -2.05 2.58
CA ALA A 21 -0.93 -0.87 2.56
C ALA A 21 -1.62 0.41 3.07
N LEU A 22 -2.94 0.51 2.93
CA LEU A 22 -3.74 1.60 3.51
C LEU A 22 -4.00 1.42 5.01
N GLY A 23 -3.79 0.22 5.55
CA GLY A 23 -4.13 -0.16 6.93
C GLY A 23 -3.26 0.40 8.03
N PHE A 24 -2.19 1.08 7.74
CA PHE A 24 -1.22 1.76 8.63
C PHE A 24 -1.19 1.32 10.12
N ALA A 25 0.03 1.16 10.66
CA ALA A 25 0.35 0.99 12.08
C ALA A 25 -0.46 -0.12 12.78
N GLY A 26 -0.40 -1.36 12.23
CA GLY A 26 -1.01 -2.54 12.85
C GLY A 26 -2.43 -2.83 12.41
N ASN A 27 -2.95 -2.11 11.40
CA ASN A 27 -4.26 -2.40 10.81
C ASN A 27 -4.16 -3.08 9.42
N GLU A 28 -2.97 -3.44 8.97
CA GLU A 28 -2.71 -4.04 7.65
C GLU A 28 -3.50 -5.37 7.49
N VAL A 29 -3.42 -6.24 8.50
CA VAL A 29 -4.14 -7.52 8.51
C VAL A 29 -5.66 -7.30 8.55
N ALA A 30 -6.12 -6.34 9.35
CA ALA A 30 -7.54 -6.02 9.48
C ALA A 30 -8.11 -5.53 8.14
N MET A 31 -7.41 -4.64 7.46
CA MET A 31 -7.80 -4.09 6.17
C MET A 31 -7.81 -5.17 5.07
N ARG A 32 -6.78 -6.02 5.01
CA ARG A 32 -6.75 -7.15 4.07
C ARG A 32 -7.93 -8.08 4.29
N ARG A 33 -8.26 -8.42 5.53
CA ARG A 33 -9.42 -9.27 5.85
C ARG A 33 -10.75 -8.63 5.41
N CYS A 34 -10.90 -7.32 5.53
CA CYS A 34 -12.07 -6.63 4.99
C CYS A 34 -12.15 -6.77 3.46
N ALA A 35 -11.02 -6.63 2.75
CA ALA A 35 -10.95 -6.80 1.30
C ALA A 35 -11.21 -8.25 0.85
N GLN A 36 -10.85 -9.24 1.67
CA GLN A 36 -11.18 -10.65 1.44
C GLN A 36 -12.66 -10.94 1.66
N ALA A 37 -13.27 -10.32 2.69
CA ALA A 37 -14.68 -10.51 3.00
C ALA A 37 -15.62 -9.80 2.02
N VAL A 38 -15.16 -8.71 1.41
CA VAL A 38 -15.88 -7.95 0.37
C VAL A 38 -14.99 -7.86 -0.86
N PRO A 39 -15.00 -8.90 -1.72
CA PRO A 39 -14.14 -9.00 -2.89
C PRO A 39 -14.31 -7.84 -3.87
N LEU A 40 -13.25 -7.54 -4.62
CA LEU A 40 -13.23 -6.50 -5.65
C LEU A 40 -14.41 -6.65 -6.64
N THR A 41 -14.66 -7.86 -7.12
CA THR A 41 -15.77 -8.16 -8.05
C THR A 41 -17.12 -7.80 -7.43
N THR A 42 -17.33 -8.10 -6.15
CA THR A 42 -18.54 -7.74 -5.41
C THR A 42 -18.72 -6.23 -5.35
N ILE A 43 -17.67 -5.47 -5.01
CA ILE A 43 -17.76 -3.99 -4.96
C ILE A 43 -18.12 -3.42 -6.34
N ARG A 44 -17.49 -3.93 -7.40
CA ARG A 44 -17.71 -3.43 -8.77
C ARG A 44 -19.11 -3.73 -9.30
N THR A 45 -19.77 -4.78 -8.81
CA THR A 45 -21.14 -5.14 -9.20
C THR A 45 -22.22 -4.48 -8.33
N MET A 46 -21.87 -3.97 -7.14
CA MET A 46 -22.81 -3.24 -6.29
C MET A 46 -23.25 -1.92 -6.94
N PRO A 47 -24.48 -1.47 -6.72
CA PRO A 47 -24.97 -0.18 -7.22
C PRO A 47 -24.04 0.97 -6.79
N THR A 48 -23.83 1.93 -7.69
CA THR A 48 -23.17 3.20 -7.34
C THR A 48 -24.19 4.10 -6.64
N PRO A 49 -23.86 4.66 -5.46
CA PRO A 49 -24.80 5.48 -4.70
C PRO A 49 -25.12 6.77 -5.44
N GLY A 50 -26.34 7.24 -5.27
CA GLY A 50 -26.77 8.58 -5.68
C GLY A 50 -26.17 9.67 -4.78
N PRO A 51 -26.32 10.96 -5.17
CA PRO A 51 -25.89 12.07 -4.34
C PRO A 51 -26.54 12.03 -2.95
N GLY A 52 -25.73 12.03 -1.89
CA GLY A 52 -26.19 12.00 -0.50
C GLY A 52 -26.49 10.59 0.04
N GLU A 53 -26.39 9.55 -0.77
CA GLU A 53 -26.59 8.17 -0.33
C GLU A 53 -25.25 7.57 0.19
N THR A 54 -25.36 6.65 1.13
CA THR A 54 -24.20 5.87 1.60
C THR A 54 -23.88 4.77 0.59
N ASP A 55 -22.61 4.62 0.24
CA ASP A 55 -22.17 3.56 -0.67
C ASP A 55 -22.40 2.17 -0.04
N PRO A 56 -23.20 1.27 -0.65
CA PRO A 56 -23.46 -0.06 -0.11
C PRO A 56 -22.19 -0.90 0.02
N ALA A 57 -21.19 -0.69 -0.84
CA ALA A 57 -19.90 -1.35 -0.71
C ALA A 57 -19.12 -0.85 0.52
N TYR A 58 -19.25 0.43 0.87
CA TYR A 58 -18.65 0.95 2.08
C TYR A 58 -19.33 0.37 3.35
N GLU A 59 -20.66 0.29 3.36
CA GLU A 59 -21.39 -0.36 4.47
C GLU A 59 -21.02 -1.84 4.59
N ALA A 60 -20.87 -2.58 3.47
CA ALA A 60 -20.40 -3.95 3.48
C ALA A 60 -19.00 -4.07 4.09
N MET A 61 -18.07 -3.16 3.72
CA MET A 61 -16.72 -3.12 4.30
C MET A 61 -16.73 -2.80 5.80
N LEU A 62 -17.58 -1.86 6.24
CA LEU A 62 -17.75 -1.54 7.66
C LEU A 62 -18.29 -2.74 8.43
N THR A 63 -19.27 -3.45 7.87
CA THR A 63 -19.86 -4.65 8.45
C THR A 63 -18.82 -5.77 8.56
N ALA A 64 -18.07 -6.03 7.50
CA ALA A 64 -16.98 -6.99 7.49
C ALA A 64 -15.91 -6.66 8.56
N GLY A 65 -15.60 -5.37 8.73
CA GLY A 65 -14.69 -4.89 9.76
C GLY A 65 -15.28 -4.89 11.18
N GLY A 66 -16.56 -5.27 11.35
CA GLY A 66 -17.24 -5.20 12.64
C GLY A 66 -17.44 -3.77 13.13
N THR A 67 -17.56 -2.79 12.23
CA THR A 67 -17.63 -1.35 12.55
C THR A 67 -18.97 -0.72 12.17
N SER A 68 -19.95 -1.55 11.77
CA SER A 68 -21.31 -1.12 11.45
C SER A 68 -22.05 -0.67 12.72
N GLY A 69 -22.54 0.55 12.66
CA GLY A 69 -23.29 1.22 13.73
C GLY A 69 -23.04 2.71 13.68
N GLY A 70 -24.09 3.51 13.51
CA GLY A 70 -24.08 4.94 13.23
C GLY A 70 -23.54 5.86 14.34
N GLY A 71 -22.66 5.39 15.22
CA GLY A 71 -22.01 6.20 16.24
C GLY A 71 -20.59 6.60 15.85
N GLU A 72 -20.20 7.84 16.11
CA GLU A 72 -18.82 8.33 15.97
C GLU A 72 -17.78 7.56 16.81
N ARG A 73 -18.24 6.71 17.73
CA ARG A 73 -17.39 5.91 18.60
C ARG A 73 -17.13 4.55 17.95
N PHE A 74 -15.93 4.40 17.45
CA PHE A 74 -15.35 3.07 17.25
C PHE A 74 -15.36 2.37 18.62
N PRO A 75 -16.05 1.24 18.78
CA PRO A 75 -15.99 0.54 20.04
C PRO A 75 -14.55 0.11 20.30
N THR A 76 -13.99 0.54 21.41
CA THR A 76 -12.67 0.09 21.90
C THR A 76 -12.63 -1.42 22.17
N ARG A 77 -13.81 -2.04 22.21
CA ARG A 77 -14.02 -3.50 22.24
C ARG A 77 -15.07 -3.85 21.20
N LEU A 78 -14.64 -4.20 20.01
CA LEU A 78 -15.53 -4.63 18.93
C LEU A 78 -16.15 -5.99 19.27
N ALA A 79 -17.49 -5.98 19.41
CA ALA A 79 -18.28 -7.17 19.19
C ALA A 79 -18.24 -7.47 17.68
N ALA A 80 -17.48 -8.45 17.27
CA ALA A 80 -17.48 -8.89 15.89
C ALA A 80 -18.66 -9.83 15.68
N SER A 81 -19.63 -9.37 14.92
CA SER A 81 -20.51 -10.22 14.14
C SER A 81 -20.17 -9.98 12.67
N GLY A 82 -19.04 -10.43 12.22
CA GLY A 82 -18.65 -10.35 10.83
C GLY A 82 -18.96 -11.67 10.13
N ALA A 83 -19.32 -11.59 8.87
CA ALA A 83 -19.62 -12.68 7.96
C ALA A 83 -18.44 -13.62 7.63
N PHE A 84 -17.43 -13.68 8.49
CA PHE A 84 -16.40 -14.70 8.44
C PHE A 84 -16.97 -15.95 9.11
N GLY A 85 -17.19 -17.00 8.36
CA GLY A 85 -17.68 -18.33 8.80
C GLY A 85 -16.79 -19.04 9.83
N GLY A 86 -16.06 -18.31 10.65
CA GLY A 86 -15.20 -18.80 11.73
C GLY A 86 -14.83 -17.67 12.67
N ARG A 87 -15.02 -17.90 13.90
CA ARG A 87 -14.73 -17.32 15.22
C ARG A 87 -13.66 -16.21 15.36
N GLU A 88 -13.02 -15.70 14.30
CA GLU A 88 -11.90 -14.75 14.43
C GLU A 88 -12.36 -13.31 14.23
N ARG A 89 -12.29 -12.52 15.30
CA ARG A 89 -12.67 -11.10 15.32
C ARG A 89 -11.57 -10.23 14.70
N ILE A 90 -11.93 -9.33 13.80
CA ILE A 90 -11.00 -8.30 13.33
C ILE A 90 -10.68 -7.37 14.50
N ARG A 91 -9.39 -7.23 14.80
CA ARG A 91 -8.89 -6.30 15.82
C ARG A 91 -8.30 -5.08 15.15
N TRP A 92 -8.74 -3.90 15.57
CA TRP A 92 -8.23 -2.62 15.09
C TRP A 92 -7.29 -1.98 16.09
N ALA A 93 -6.12 -1.55 15.64
CA ALA A 93 -5.21 -0.73 16.41
C ALA A 93 -5.63 0.75 16.26
N LEU A 94 -6.28 1.30 17.30
CA LEU A 94 -6.82 2.67 17.28
C LEU A 94 -6.00 3.65 18.13
N ALA A 95 -5.18 3.14 19.06
CA ALA A 95 -4.37 3.98 19.93
C ALA A 95 -3.35 4.80 19.11
N GLY A 96 -3.35 6.12 19.26
CA GLY A 96 -2.46 7.03 18.58
C GLY A 96 -2.74 7.22 17.06
N VAL A 97 -3.84 6.69 16.56
CA VAL A 97 -4.22 6.84 15.15
C VAL A 97 -4.73 8.26 14.90
N ARG A 98 -4.07 8.99 14.00
CA ARG A 98 -4.54 10.31 13.56
C ARG A 98 -5.87 10.19 12.80
N PRO A 99 -6.76 11.20 12.85
CA PRO A 99 -8.06 11.16 12.16
C PRO A 99 -7.97 10.81 10.67
N SER A 100 -6.90 11.27 9.98
CA SER A 100 -6.65 10.94 8.57
C SER A 100 -6.32 9.47 8.32
N ASN A 101 -5.85 8.74 9.33
CA ASN A 101 -5.49 7.32 9.26
C ASN A 101 -6.56 6.41 9.87
N HIS A 102 -7.69 6.98 10.29
CA HIS A 102 -8.75 6.22 10.92
C HIS A 102 -9.30 5.13 9.97
N PRO A 103 -9.48 3.88 10.43
CA PRO A 103 -9.89 2.75 9.59
C PRO A 103 -11.12 3.03 8.70
N ARG A 104 -12.15 3.70 9.21
CA ARG A 104 -13.33 4.09 8.41
C ARG A 104 -12.95 4.89 7.16
N ARG A 105 -12.08 5.89 7.30
CA ARG A 105 -11.62 6.69 6.16
C ARG A 105 -10.81 5.84 5.17
N ARG A 106 -10.04 4.89 5.69
CA ARG A 106 -9.24 3.99 4.85
C ARG A 106 -10.12 2.97 4.13
N LEU A 107 -11.15 2.44 4.77
CA LEU A 107 -12.15 1.59 4.10
C LEU A 107 -12.88 2.35 2.98
N ALA A 108 -13.28 3.60 3.22
CA ALA A 108 -13.85 4.45 2.16
C ALA A 108 -12.89 4.65 0.98
N GLN A 109 -11.58 4.81 1.25
CA GLN A 109 -10.56 4.90 0.18
C GLN A 109 -10.42 3.58 -0.59
N VAL A 110 -10.44 2.44 0.10
CA VAL A 110 -10.41 1.10 -0.54
C VAL A 110 -11.60 0.96 -1.49
N VAL A 111 -12.80 1.32 -1.06
CA VAL A 111 -14.00 1.27 -1.90
C VAL A 111 -13.89 2.21 -3.11
N ALA A 112 -13.40 3.44 -2.89
CA ALA A 112 -13.20 4.39 -3.99
C ALA A 112 -12.18 3.88 -5.03
N ILE A 113 -11.11 3.22 -4.58
CA ILE A 113 -10.13 2.58 -5.48
C ILE A 113 -10.78 1.42 -6.24
N ALA A 114 -11.55 0.58 -5.56
CA ALA A 114 -12.26 -0.53 -6.19
C ALA A 114 -13.27 -0.06 -7.26
N ARG A 115 -13.99 1.03 -7.01
CA ARG A 115 -14.92 1.65 -7.97
C ARG A 115 -14.21 2.21 -9.20
N ALA A 116 -13.00 2.75 -9.02
CA ALA A 116 -12.16 3.29 -10.09
C ALA A 116 -11.16 2.25 -10.64
N TRP A 117 -11.37 0.96 -10.37
CA TRP A 117 -10.47 -0.09 -10.83
C TRP A 117 -10.38 -0.12 -12.35
N PRO A 118 -9.17 -0.18 -12.94
CA PRO A 118 -9.01 -0.21 -14.39
C PRO A 118 -9.71 -1.42 -15.02
N ASP A 119 -10.41 -1.22 -16.15
CA ASP A 119 -11.13 -2.30 -16.85
C ASP A 119 -10.20 -3.40 -17.37
N GLY A 120 -8.97 -3.04 -17.75
CA GLY A 120 -7.92 -3.98 -18.16
C GLY A 120 -7.10 -4.56 -16.99
N GLY A 121 -7.56 -4.38 -15.75
CA GLY A 121 -6.87 -4.82 -14.53
C GLY A 121 -5.74 -3.88 -14.09
N MET A 122 -5.34 -4.01 -12.82
CA MET A 122 -4.28 -3.16 -12.24
C MET A 122 -2.91 -3.48 -12.82
N GLU A 123 -2.64 -4.73 -13.15
CA GLU A 123 -1.39 -5.15 -13.78
C GLU A 123 -1.16 -4.41 -15.11
N GLY A 124 -2.15 -4.41 -16.00
CA GLY A 124 -2.10 -3.71 -17.28
C GLY A 124 -1.91 -2.20 -17.11
N ALA A 125 -2.66 -1.60 -16.18
CA ALA A 125 -2.56 -0.17 -15.90
C ALA A 125 -1.19 0.26 -15.34
N VAL A 126 -0.60 -0.55 -14.46
CA VAL A 126 0.75 -0.31 -13.92
C VAL A 126 1.80 -0.44 -15.02
N ARG A 127 1.73 -1.47 -15.86
CA ARG A 127 2.63 -1.67 -17.00
C ARG A 127 2.58 -0.49 -17.96
N GLU A 128 1.38 -0.03 -18.32
CA GLU A 128 1.21 1.12 -19.21
C GLU A 128 1.75 2.41 -18.59
N ALA A 129 1.51 2.65 -17.29
CA ALA A 129 2.04 3.81 -16.58
C ALA A 129 3.57 3.84 -16.58
N LEU A 130 4.22 2.71 -16.36
CA LEU A 130 5.68 2.57 -16.37
C LEU A 130 6.24 2.74 -17.78
N ARG A 131 5.63 2.10 -18.79
CA ARG A 131 6.01 2.24 -20.20
C ARG A 131 5.93 3.70 -20.66
N ALA A 132 4.84 4.38 -20.35
CA ALA A 132 4.63 5.78 -20.72
C ALA A 132 5.61 6.76 -20.04
N THR A 133 6.29 6.34 -18.97
CA THR A 133 7.25 7.15 -18.22
C THR A 133 8.68 6.62 -18.25
N ALA A 134 8.97 5.65 -19.11
CA ALA A 134 10.26 4.98 -19.24
C ALA A 134 11.46 5.95 -19.36
N HIS A 135 11.30 7.02 -20.14
CA HIS A 135 12.32 8.05 -20.34
C HIS A 135 12.28 9.19 -19.29
N THR A 136 11.30 9.16 -18.40
CA THR A 136 11.09 10.18 -17.35
C THR A 136 10.70 9.52 -16.01
N PRO A 137 11.60 8.75 -15.37
CA PRO A 137 11.25 7.92 -14.20
C PRO A 137 10.61 8.69 -13.05
N ARG A 138 10.97 9.97 -12.86
CA ARG A 138 10.36 10.85 -11.84
C ARG A 138 8.85 11.07 -12.05
N ARG A 139 8.34 10.87 -13.26
CA ARG A 139 6.90 11.00 -13.56
C ARG A 139 6.12 9.71 -13.31
N ALA A 140 6.80 8.59 -13.11
CA ALA A 140 6.15 7.31 -12.81
C ALA A 140 5.37 7.36 -11.50
N GLY A 141 5.95 7.89 -10.43
CA GLY A 141 5.29 8.03 -9.13
C GLY A 141 3.96 8.79 -9.18
N PRO A 142 3.88 10.01 -9.73
CA PRO A 142 2.63 10.73 -9.95
C PRO A 142 1.60 9.95 -10.78
N ARG A 143 2.03 9.31 -11.88
CA ARG A 143 1.13 8.55 -12.75
C ARG A 143 0.60 7.28 -12.07
N LEU A 144 1.43 6.54 -11.35
CA LEU A 144 0.99 5.39 -10.56
C LEU A 144 0.05 5.82 -9.41
N ARG A 145 0.31 6.96 -8.78
CA ARG A 145 -0.58 7.50 -7.75
C ARG A 145 -1.99 7.76 -8.26
N SER A 146 -2.16 8.21 -9.50
CA SER A 146 -3.50 8.44 -10.07
C SER A 146 -4.35 7.17 -10.17
N LEU A 147 -3.74 5.99 -10.21
CA LEU A 147 -4.45 4.71 -10.21
C LEU A 147 -5.10 4.39 -8.85
N VAL A 148 -4.53 4.90 -7.75
CA VAL A 148 -4.95 4.60 -6.37
C VAL A 148 -5.37 5.84 -5.58
N ALA A 149 -5.46 6.96 -6.25
CA ALA A 149 -5.98 8.22 -5.71
C ALA A 149 -6.95 8.85 -6.71
N PRO A 150 -8.07 8.17 -7.04
CA PRO A 150 -9.04 8.67 -8.02
C PRO A 150 -9.65 10.01 -7.61
N HIS A 151 -9.61 10.33 -6.31
CA HIS A 151 -10.03 11.61 -5.77
C HIS A 151 -8.89 12.22 -4.94
N ALA A 152 -8.62 13.51 -5.12
CA ALA A 152 -7.50 14.26 -4.53
C ALA A 152 -7.38 14.17 -2.99
N SER A 153 -8.43 13.73 -2.29
CA SER A 153 -8.45 13.50 -0.85
C SER A 153 -7.68 12.27 -0.36
N ALA A 154 -7.14 11.45 -1.25
CA ALA A 154 -6.43 10.22 -0.89
C ALA A 154 -5.12 10.44 -0.10
N GLY A 155 -4.69 11.67 0.10
CA GLY A 155 -3.61 12.06 1.00
C GLY A 155 -2.26 11.39 0.71
N SER A 156 -1.36 11.43 1.69
CA SER A 156 0.01 10.93 1.57
C SER A 156 0.14 9.40 1.34
N ARG A 157 -0.92 8.63 1.58
CA ARG A 157 -0.88 7.16 1.52
C ARG A 157 -0.86 6.56 0.11
N ALA A 158 -1.28 7.31 -0.90
CA ALA A 158 -1.14 6.85 -2.27
C ALA A 158 0.33 6.60 -2.66
N GLY A 159 1.26 7.39 -2.13
CA GLY A 159 2.69 7.14 -2.28
C GLY A 159 3.14 5.82 -1.64
N ASP A 160 2.63 5.51 -0.45
CA ASP A 160 2.93 4.23 0.23
C ASP A 160 2.42 3.04 -0.60
N VAL A 161 1.21 3.14 -1.19
CA VAL A 161 0.68 2.10 -2.09
C VAL A 161 1.52 1.96 -3.35
N VAL A 162 1.97 3.07 -3.95
CA VAL A 162 2.85 3.02 -5.12
C VAL A 162 4.13 2.26 -4.80
N VAL A 163 4.81 2.61 -3.70
CA VAL A 163 6.12 2.03 -3.35
C VAL A 163 6.01 0.60 -2.86
N ASN A 164 4.98 0.28 -2.08
CA ASN A 164 4.88 -1.02 -1.41
C ASN A 164 4.02 -2.04 -2.20
N VAL A 165 3.23 -1.60 -3.18
CA VAL A 165 2.35 -2.50 -3.95
C VAL A 165 2.57 -2.36 -5.45
N LEU A 166 2.39 -1.16 -6.04
CA LEU A 166 2.34 -1.03 -7.49
C LEU A 166 3.71 -1.21 -8.16
N LEU A 167 4.79 -0.68 -7.59
CA LEU A 167 6.14 -0.90 -8.11
C LEU A 167 6.59 -2.37 -7.95
N PRO A 168 6.42 -3.02 -6.77
CA PRO A 168 6.63 -4.47 -6.65
C PRO A 168 5.81 -5.31 -7.63
N LEU A 169 4.52 -4.98 -7.84
CA LEU A 169 3.67 -5.62 -8.84
C LEU A 169 4.27 -5.48 -10.25
N GLY A 170 4.59 -4.25 -10.66
CA GLY A 170 5.19 -4.01 -11.97
C GLY A 170 6.48 -4.80 -12.18
N ARG A 171 7.32 -4.92 -11.14
CA ARG A 171 8.55 -5.70 -11.18
C ARG A 171 8.29 -7.20 -11.29
N ALA A 172 7.35 -7.72 -10.49
CA ALA A 172 6.98 -9.14 -10.52
C ALA A 172 6.43 -9.55 -11.89
N VAL A 173 5.57 -8.71 -12.48
CA VAL A 173 5.01 -8.89 -13.82
C VAL A 173 6.12 -8.87 -14.88
N ALA A 174 7.01 -7.89 -14.84
CA ALA A 174 8.11 -7.79 -15.79
C ALA A 174 9.04 -9.02 -15.72
N LEU A 175 9.34 -9.51 -14.52
CA LEU A 175 10.14 -10.72 -14.32
C LEU A 175 9.42 -11.97 -14.83
N ARG A 176 8.12 -12.12 -14.54
CA ARG A 176 7.30 -13.24 -15.04
C ARG A 176 7.31 -13.30 -16.56
N ASP A 177 7.21 -12.15 -17.20
CA ASP A 177 7.12 -12.03 -18.65
C ASP A 177 8.50 -12.01 -19.34
N GLY A 178 9.61 -12.05 -18.59
CA GLY A 178 10.98 -11.97 -19.12
C GLY A 178 11.32 -10.61 -19.72
N ASP A 179 10.56 -9.55 -19.41
CA ASP A 179 10.76 -8.21 -19.94
C ASP A 179 11.82 -7.43 -19.13
N VAL A 180 13.09 -7.61 -19.52
CA VAL A 180 14.23 -6.94 -18.87
C VAL A 180 14.11 -5.42 -18.92
N ARG A 181 13.58 -4.85 -20.00
CA ARG A 181 13.39 -3.38 -20.11
C ARG A 181 12.35 -2.88 -19.12
N ALA A 182 11.25 -3.61 -18.94
CA ALA A 182 10.25 -3.25 -17.95
C ALA A 182 10.82 -3.32 -16.53
N VAL A 183 11.69 -4.29 -16.21
CA VAL A 183 12.42 -4.34 -14.94
C VAL A 183 13.24 -3.06 -14.73
N GLU A 184 14.03 -2.66 -15.74
CA GLU A 184 14.84 -1.43 -15.68
C GLU A 184 13.96 -0.17 -15.45
N TRP A 185 12.79 -0.07 -16.09
CA TRP A 185 11.86 1.04 -15.88
C TRP A 185 11.32 1.09 -14.45
N VAL A 186 10.97 -0.07 -13.89
CA VAL A 186 10.49 -0.16 -12.49
C VAL A 186 11.59 0.24 -11.53
N ASP A 187 12.79 -0.29 -11.70
CA ASP A 187 13.93 -0.02 -10.82
C ASP A 187 14.29 1.49 -10.89
N ALA A 188 14.31 2.08 -12.09
CA ALA A 188 14.51 3.51 -12.26
C ALA A 188 13.39 4.36 -11.62
N ALA A 189 12.14 3.93 -11.75
CA ALA A 189 10.99 4.60 -11.14
C ALA A 189 11.05 4.54 -9.60
N PHE A 190 11.47 3.40 -9.03
CA PHE A 190 11.63 3.22 -7.60
C PHE A 190 12.73 4.11 -7.03
N VAL A 191 13.91 4.15 -7.66
CA VAL A 191 15.02 5.02 -7.25
C VAL A 191 14.66 6.51 -7.37
N ALA A 192 13.93 6.88 -8.43
CA ALA A 192 13.51 8.26 -8.68
C ALA A 192 12.31 8.71 -7.81
N HIS A 193 11.62 7.79 -7.12
CA HIS A 193 10.46 8.13 -6.29
C HIS A 193 10.89 8.95 -5.08
N THR A 194 10.21 10.08 -4.87
CA THR A 194 10.46 10.94 -3.71
C THR A 194 10.23 10.20 -2.40
N SER A 195 10.88 10.66 -1.33
CA SER A 195 10.68 10.09 0.00
C SER A 195 9.21 10.09 0.42
N LEU A 196 8.80 9.02 1.10
CA LEU A 196 7.51 8.90 1.77
C LEU A 196 7.55 9.64 3.12
N SER A 197 6.41 9.67 3.82
CA SER A 197 6.38 10.17 5.19
C SER A 197 7.38 9.41 6.06
N GLY A 198 8.24 10.14 6.77
CA GLY A 198 9.21 9.53 7.68
C GLY A 198 8.52 8.80 8.84
N ASN A 199 9.20 7.82 9.39
CA ASN A 199 8.77 7.08 10.57
C ASN A 199 9.92 6.96 11.59
N ALA A 200 9.61 6.46 12.79
CA ALA A 200 10.58 6.33 13.88
C ALA A 200 11.74 5.37 13.54
N VAL A 201 11.51 4.37 12.69
CA VAL A 201 12.55 3.43 12.24
C VAL A 201 13.57 4.16 11.37
N ILE A 202 13.10 4.89 10.36
CA ILE A 202 13.95 5.68 9.46
C ILE A 202 14.77 6.70 10.28
N ALA A 203 14.14 7.42 11.21
CA ALA A 203 14.84 8.38 12.07
C ALA A 203 15.92 7.72 12.92
N ARG A 204 15.62 6.56 13.51
CA ARG A 204 16.56 5.81 14.36
C ARG A 204 17.76 5.29 13.57
N VAL A 205 17.55 4.73 12.39
CA VAL A 205 18.65 4.19 11.57
C VAL A 205 19.47 5.33 10.99
N ALA A 206 18.84 6.40 10.47
CA ALA A 206 19.55 7.58 9.98
C ALA A 206 20.46 8.19 11.05
N GLY A 207 19.99 8.33 12.30
CA GLY A 207 20.80 8.82 13.41
C GLY A 207 22.01 7.92 13.74
N ARG A 208 21.91 6.61 13.50
CA ARG A 208 23.04 5.66 13.69
C ARG A 208 24.10 5.77 12.60
N VAL A 209 23.73 6.16 11.40
CA VAL A 209 24.67 6.41 10.29
C VAL A 209 25.23 7.84 10.30
N GLY A 210 24.93 8.62 11.33
CA GLY A 210 25.48 9.95 11.51
C GLY A 210 24.84 11.02 10.62
N GLY A 211 23.62 10.78 10.09
CA GLY A 211 22.94 11.69 9.19
C GLY A 211 21.54 12.10 9.65
N GLU A 212 21.14 13.29 9.25
CA GLU A 212 19.76 13.73 9.40
C GLU A 212 18.82 12.89 8.50
N PRO A 213 17.65 12.42 8.99
CA PRO A 213 16.74 11.59 8.21
C PRO A 213 16.38 12.16 6.83
N ARG A 214 16.24 13.49 6.74
CA ARG A 214 15.92 14.18 5.48
C ARG A 214 17.09 14.18 4.48
N GLN A 215 18.31 14.03 4.95
CA GLN A 215 19.51 14.00 4.10
C GLN A 215 19.81 12.58 3.63
N VAL A 216 19.68 11.61 4.53
CA VAL A 216 19.98 10.18 4.25
C VAL A 216 18.85 9.48 3.50
N ALA A 217 17.59 9.85 3.76
CA ALA A 217 16.41 9.20 3.22
C ALA A 217 15.64 10.10 2.22
N ARG A 218 16.34 10.62 1.20
CA ARG A 218 15.78 11.56 0.21
C ARG A 218 14.82 10.90 -0.77
N THR A 219 14.93 9.59 -0.98
CA THR A 219 14.10 8.81 -1.90
C THR A 219 13.39 7.69 -1.16
N ALA A 220 12.33 7.15 -1.76
CA ALA A 220 11.65 5.97 -1.24
C ALA A 220 12.61 4.77 -1.16
N ALA A 221 13.48 4.59 -2.15
CA ALA A 221 14.48 3.54 -2.17
C ALA A 221 15.43 3.63 -0.97
N ALA A 222 15.94 4.84 -0.66
CA ALA A 222 16.78 5.05 0.51
C ALA A 222 16.03 4.76 1.82
N GLN A 223 14.76 5.15 1.92
CA GLN A 223 13.92 4.84 3.08
C GLN A 223 13.72 3.33 3.25
N GLN A 224 13.43 2.61 2.18
CA GLN A 224 13.26 1.15 2.20
C GLN A 224 14.57 0.45 2.56
N GLY A 225 15.71 0.96 2.09
CA GLY A 225 17.04 0.47 2.48
C GLY A 225 17.28 0.62 3.99
N LEU A 226 16.94 1.76 4.60
CA LEU A 226 17.06 1.95 6.05
C LEU A 226 16.12 1.03 6.83
N ILE A 227 14.90 0.78 6.34
CA ILE A 227 13.96 -0.17 6.95
C ILE A 227 14.52 -1.59 6.87
N ALA A 228 15.06 -2.00 5.71
CA ALA A 228 15.67 -3.32 5.53
C ALA A 228 16.88 -3.52 6.46
N ILE A 229 17.71 -2.50 6.67
CA ILE A 229 18.80 -2.55 7.65
C ILE A 229 18.28 -2.72 9.07
N TRP A 230 17.19 -2.04 9.41
CA TRP A 230 16.55 -2.19 10.72
C TRP A 230 16.02 -3.61 10.95
N ASP A 231 15.20 -4.11 10.03
CA ASP A 231 14.55 -5.41 10.17
C ASP A 231 15.54 -6.59 10.02
N GLY A 232 16.61 -6.38 9.23
CA GLY A 232 17.68 -7.35 9.06
C GLY A 232 18.64 -7.35 10.28
N PRO A 233 19.80 -6.70 10.20
CA PRO A 233 20.83 -6.83 11.24
C PRO A 233 20.58 -6.00 12.50
N CYS A 234 19.89 -4.85 12.42
CA CYS A 234 19.82 -3.93 13.55
C CYS A 234 18.88 -4.41 14.67
N ARG A 235 17.69 -4.89 14.32
CA ARG A 235 16.69 -5.31 15.31
C ARG A 235 17.15 -6.52 16.13
N PRO A 236 17.73 -7.58 15.54
CA PRO A 236 18.31 -8.68 16.30
C PRO A 236 19.72 -8.42 16.82
N LEU A 237 20.25 -7.19 16.73
CA LEU A 237 21.59 -6.79 17.18
C LEU A 237 22.75 -7.55 16.50
N ARG A 238 22.55 -7.99 15.26
CA ARG A 238 23.57 -8.65 14.44
C ARG A 238 24.47 -7.62 13.75
N CYS A 239 25.22 -6.85 14.55
CA CYS A 239 26.11 -5.80 14.04
C CYS A 239 27.26 -6.34 13.18
N ASP A 240 27.60 -7.63 13.32
CA ASP A 240 28.55 -8.36 12.48
C ASP A 240 28.10 -8.46 11.01
N LEU A 241 26.79 -8.50 10.77
CA LEU A 241 26.18 -8.57 9.44
C LEU A 241 25.72 -7.20 8.90
N CYS A 242 26.00 -6.12 9.62
CA CYS A 242 25.51 -4.80 9.24
C CYS A 242 26.27 -4.25 8.02
N PRO A 243 25.63 -3.95 6.89
CA PRO A 243 26.30 -3.42 5.71
C PRO A 243 26.95 -2.06 5.96
N LEU A 244 26.49 -1.31 6.97
CA LEU A 244 27.02 -0.01 7.34
C LEU A 244 28.32 -0.09 8.15
N LYS A 245 28.78 -1.29 8.50
CA LYS A 245 30.06 -1.50 9.20
C LYS A 245 31.25 -1.50 8.23
N SER A 246 31.02 -1.71 6.93
CA SER A 246 32.05 -1.63 5.91
C SER A 246 32.49 -0.18 5.69
N PRO A 247 33.81 0.14 5.67
CA PRO A 247 34.26 1.49 5.39
C PRO A 247 33.88 1.98 3.97
N ASP A 248 33.55 1.09 3.04
CA ASP A 248 33.25 1.42 1.65
C ASP A 248 31.82 1.96 1.41
N TRP A 249 30.93 1.89 2.40
CA TRP A 249 29.55 2.36 2.22
C TRP A 249 29.48 3.88 2.03
N SER A 250 30.41 4.65 2.59
CA SER A 250 30.47 6.11 2.44
C SER A 250 30.78 6.55 1.00
N ALA A 251 31.44 5.71 0.22
CA ALA A 251 31.77 5.98 -1.19
C ALA A 251 30.58 5.79 -2.14
N THR A 252 29.53 5.10 -1.68
CA THR A 252 28.34 4.78 -2.51
C THR A 252 27.21 5.81 -2.40
N LEU A 253 27.33 6.80 -1.52
CA LEU A 253 26.33 7.85 -1.28
C LEU A 253 26.66 9.21 -1.92
N GLY A 254 27.73 9.28 -2.72
CA GLY A 254 28.17 10.46 -3.48
C GLY A 254 27.38 10.76 -4.74
#